data_7b621dd1f8903c782cd785591b39ef35
#
_entry.id   7b621dd1f8903c782cd785591b39ef35
#
_cell.length_a   1.000
_cell.length_b   1.000
_cell.length_c   1.000
_cell.angle_alpha   90.00
_cell.angle_beta   90.00
_cell.angle_gamma   90.00
#
_symmetry.space_group_name_H-M   'P 1'
#
loop_
_entity.id
_entity.type
_entity.pdbx_description
1 polymer ?
#
loop_
_entity_poly.entity_id
_entity_poly.type
_entity_poly.pdbx_seq_one_letter_code
_entity_poly.pdbx_strand_id
1 'polypeptide(L)'
;AVSFFSKDSDVYITKKIAKYYYSKKQWDKAIFYYEQSLKNNSVSDVETNILLLQSYVEIKQFENVSKKAATLVEIYPTQPHFYYYSALANNQLKQYKKAIEMLEMGMDYVVEDVQLEINFNLQLGEAHNGLGDFKKREQYFTKANQLLKAKK
;
A
#
# COMPACT_ATOMS: atom_id res chain seq x y z
N ALA A 1 25.46 -25.97 15.58
CA ALA A 1 26.25 -25.06 14.76
C ALA A 1 25.93 -23.63 15.12
N VAL A 2 26.92 -22.92 15.60
CA VAL A 2 26.77 -21.49 15.85
C VAL A 2 26.57 -20.82 14.50
N SER A 3 25.44 -20.21 14.34
CA SER A 3 25.15 -19.41 13.18
C SER A 3 26.11 -18.21 13.17
N PHE A 4 27.00 -18.14 12.19
CA PHE A 4 27.82 -16.97 11.94
C PHE A 4 27.01 -15.82 11.34
N PHE A 5 25.76 -16.09 11.00
CA PHE A 5 24.85 -15.10 10.43
C PHE A 5 24.05 -14.47 11.57
N SER A 6 24.20 -13.16 11.73
CA SER A 6 23.33 -12.40 12.61
C SER A 6 21.89 -12.45 12.07
N LYS A 7 20.88 -12.20 12.95
CA LYS A 7 19.50 -12.00 12.50
C LYS A 7 19.42 -10.96 11.36
N ASP A 8 20.28 -9.95 11.40
CA ASP A 8 20.32 -8.90 10.39
C ASP A 8 20.74 -9.42 9.03
N SER A 9 21.71 -10.35 8.98
CA SER A 9 22.12 -11.01 7.73
C SER A 9 21.00 -11.86 7.15
N ASP A 10 20.28 -12.61 7.99
CA ASP A 10 19.14 -13.41 7.56
C ASP A 10 18.02 -12.54 7.02
N VAL A 11 17.71 -11.42 7.68
CA VAL A 11 16.74 -10.44 7.20
C VAL A 11 17.14 -9.87 5.85
N TYR A 12 18.40 -9.48 5.70
CA TYR A 12 18.93 -8.93 4.44
C TYR A 12 18.80 -9.92 3.28
N ILE A 13 19.23 -11.16 3.50
CA ILE A 13 19.15 -12.22 2.48
C ILE A 13 17.70 -12.50 2.11
N THR A 14 16.84 -12.63 3.11
CA THR A 14 15.41 -12.91 2.93
C THR A 14 14.72 -11.80 2.13
N LYS A 15 15.05 -10.54 2.42
CA LYS A 15 14.55 -9.40 1.64
C LYS A 15 15.02 -9.43 0.19
N LYS A 16 16.27 -9.77 -0.06
CA LYS A 16 16.79 -9.90 -1.42
C LYS A 16 16.08 -10.98 -2.22
N ILE A 17 15.84 -12.12 -1.59
CA ILE A 17 15.06 -13.21 -2.20
C ILE A 17 13.63 -12.74 -2.50
N ALA A 18 13.00 -12.06 -1.56
CA ALA A 18 11.66 -11.51 -1.75
C ALA A 18 11.61 -10.54 -2.95
N LYS A 19 12.56 -9.61 -3.02
CA LYS A 19 12.66 -8.65 -4.15
C LYS A 19 12.86 -9.35 -5.49
N TYR A 20 13.64 -10.41 -5.52
CA TYR A 20 13.81 -11.22 -6.73
C TYR A 20 12.47 -11.79 -7.20
N TYR A 21 11.73 -12.46 -6.32
CA TYR A 21 10.43 -13.01 -6.69
C TYR A 21 9.41 -11.93 -7.04
N TYR A 22 9.44 -10.80 -6.35
CA TYR A 22 8.63 -9.64 -6.68
C TYR A 22 8.89 -9.15 -8.11
N SER A 23 10.17 -9.02 -8.49
CA SER A 23 10.56 -8.60 -9.85
C SER A 23 10.11 -9.60 -10.93
N LYS A 24 9.98 -10.87 -10.57
CA LYS A 24 9.49 -11.94 -11.45
C LYS A 24 7.96 -12.10 -11.41
N LYS A 25 7.26 -11.23 -10.67
CA LYS A 25 5.81 -11.31 -10.46
C LYS A 25 5.35 -12.64 -9.87
N GLN A 26 6.22 -13.30 -9.12
CA GLN A 26 5.90 -14.51 -8.37
C GLN A 26 5.42 -14.11 -6.97
N TRP A 27 4.20 -13.61 -6.91
CA TRP A 27 3.66 -12.91 -5.74
C TRP A 27 3.60 -13.77 -4.49
N ASP A 28 3.18 -15.04 -4.61
CA ASP A 28 3.11 -15.96 -3.45
C ASP A 28 4.47 -16.15 -2.79
N LYS A 29 5.51 -16.31 -3.59
CA LYS A 29 6.88 -16.46 -3.09
C LYS A 29 7.39 -15.14 -2.50
N ALA A 30 7.13 -14.02 -3.17
CA ALA A 30 7.48 -12.70 -2.65
C ALA A 30 6.84 -12.47 -1.28
N ILE A 31 5.55 -12.73 -1.14
CA ILE A 31 4.80 -12.63 0.12
C ILE A 31 5.47 -13.48 1.20
N PHE A 32 5.74 -14.74 0.91
CA PHE A 32 6.36 -15.65 1.88
C PHE A 32 7.67 -15.07 2.42
N TYR A 33 8.56 -14.63 1.54
CA TYR A 33 9.87 -14.11 1.96
C TYR A 33 9.78 -12.71 2.61
N TYR A 34 8.88 -11.85 2.17
CA TYR A 34 8.64 -10.57 2.86
C TYR A 34 8.11 -10.80 4.28
N GLU A 35 7.17 -11.73 4.47
CA GLU A 35 6.65 -12.07 5.80
C GLU A 35 7.75 -12.64 6.70
N GLN A 36 8.61 -13.51 6.17
CA GLN A 36 9.76 -14.02 6.93
C GLN A 36 10.72 -12.91 7.34
N SER A 37 11.01 -11.99 6.43
CA SER A 37 11.86 -10.82 6.71
C SER A 37 11.27 -9.97 7.83
N LEU A 38 9.99 -9.66 7.79
CA LEU A 38 9.31 -8.84 8.80
C LEU A 38 9.21 -9.55 10.15
N LYS A 39 9.03 -10.85 10.16
CA LYS A 39 8.97 -11.66 11.39
C LYS A 39 10.29 -11.65 12.14
N ASN A 40 11.41 -11.63 11.43
CA ASN A 40 12.75 -11.69 11.99
C ASN A 40 13.39 -10.31 12.18
N ASN A 41 12.74 -9.25 11.71
CA ASN A 41 13.27 -7.90 11.75
C ASN A 41 12.81 -7.16 13.01
N SER A 42 13.77 -6.78 13.84
CA SER A 42 13.51 -5.96 15.04
C SER A 42 13.42 -4.46 14.72
N VAL A 43 13.79 -4.05 13.51
CA VAL A 43 13.76 -2.66 13.05
C VAL A 43 12.58 -2.45 12.12
N SER A 44 11.90 -1.33 12.27
CA SER A 44 10.78 -0.97 11.40
C SER A 44 11.20 -0.86 9.94
N ASP A 45 10.44 -1.47 9.05
CA ASP A 45 10.74 -1.54 7.62
C ASP A 45 9.51 -1.14 6.79
N VAL A 46 9.39 0.15 6.53
CA VAL A 46 8.28 0.73 5.76
C VAL A 46 8.28 0.20 4.32
N GLU A 47 9.44 0.16 3.68
CA GLU A 47 9.55 -0.30 2.29
C GLU A 47 9.08 -1.76 2.13
N THR A 48 9.54 -2.65 2.99
CA THR A 48 9.15 -4.06 2.95
C THR A 48 7.64 -4.23 3.15
N ASN A 49 7.05 -3.47 4.08
CA ASN A 49 5.61 -3.48 4.27
C ASN A 49 4.84 -3.00 3.04
N ILE A 50 5.32 -1.96 2.36
CA ILE A 50 4.70 -1.47 1.11
C ILE A 50 4.74 -2.55 0.04
N LEU A 51 5.89 -3.19 -0.18
CA LEU A 51 6.05 -4.23 -1.19
C LEU A 51 5.22 -5.48 -0.87
N LEU A 52 5.09 -5.82 0.41
CA LEU A 52 4.21 -6.90 0.86
C LEU A 52 2.75 -6.58 0.57
N LEU A 53 2.29 -5.39 0.92
CA LEU A 53 0.91 -4.97 0.62
C LEU A 53 0.64 -4.98 -0.87
N GLN A 54 1.57 -4.47 -1.68
CA GLN A 54 1.43 -4.52 -3.13
C GLN A 54 1.32 -5.96 -3.64
N SER A 55 2.11 -6.87 -3.10
CA SER A 55 2.06 -8.29 -3.48
C SER A 55 0.70 -8.91 -3.16
N TYR A 56 0.12 -8.59 -2.00
CA TYR A 56 -1.25 -9.01 -1.65
C TYR A 56 -2.30 -8.42 -2.59
N VAL A 57 -2.14 -7.17 -3.01
CA VAL A 57 -3.04 -6.53 -3.98
C VAL A 57 -3.02 -7.29 -5.30
N GLU A 58 -1.83 -7.67 -5.79
CA GLU A 58 -1.67 -8.38 -7.06
C GLU A 58 -2.39 -9.74 -7.07
N ILE A 59 -2.46 -10.42 -5.94
CA ILE A 59 -3.22 -11.68 -5.81
C ILE A 59 -4.65 -11.47 -5.27
N LYS A 60 -5.09 -10.21 -5.20
CA LYS A 60 -6.46 -9.82 -4.82
C LYS A 60 -6.89 -10.26 -3.41
N GLN A 61 -5.94 -10.34 -2.49
CA GLN A 61 -6.24 -10.66 -1.08
C GLN A 61 -6.56 -9.39 -0.29
N PHE A 62 -7.67 -8.76 -0.63
CA PHE A 62 -8.02 -7.43 -0.12
C PHE A 62 -8.35 -7.39 1.37
N GLU A 63 -8.88 -8.48 1.95
CA GLU A 63 -9.07 -8.57 3.39
C GLU A 63 -7.73 -8.51 4.14
N ASN A 64 -6.71 -9.21 3.64
CA ASN A 64 -5.37 -9.18 4.22
C ASN A 64 -4.76 -7.77 4.09
N VAL A 65 -4.94 -7.12 2.94
CA VAL A 65 -4.46 -5.74 2.73
C VAL A 65 -5.14 -4.79 3.71
N SER A 66 -6.46 -4.85 3.83
CA SER A 66 -7.23 -3.97 4.73
C SER A 66 -6.79 -4.12 6.18
N LYS A 67 -6.69 -5.35 6.66
CA LYS A 67 -6.25 -5.66 8.03
C LYS A 67 -4.83 -5.17 8.32
N LYS A 68 -3.90 -5.54 7.46
CA LYS A 68 -2.50 -5.20 7.63
C LYS A 68 -2.27 -3.69 7.51
N ALA A 69 -2.89 -3.05 6.53
CA ALA A 69 -2.76 -1.60 6.35
C ALA A 69 -3.34 -0.83 7.54
N ALA A 70 -4.44 -1.27 8.13
CA ALA A 70 -5.01 -0.64 9.33
C ALA A 70 -4.03 -0.66 10.50
N THR A 71 -3.36 -1.79 10.73
CA THR A 71 -2.32 -1.91 11.74
C THR A 71 -1.13 -0.99 11.44
N LEU A 72 -0.71 -0.92 10.18
CA LEU A 72 0.42 -0.11 9.75
C LEU A 72 0.14 1.40 9.86
N VAL A 73 -1.08 1.83 9.66
CA VAL A 73 -1.51 3.23 9.89
C VAL A 73 -1.32 3.61 11.36
N GLU A 74 -1.61 2.70 12.29
CA GLU A 74 -1.41 2.96 13.72
C GLU A 74 0.07 3.06 14.09
N ILE A 75 0.92 2.22 13.47
CA ILE A 75 2.37 2.20 13.74
C ILE A 75 3.07 3.37 13.05
N TYR A 76 2.66 3.71 11.82
CA TYR A 76 3.27 4.75 10.99
C TYR A 76 2.23 5.78 10.54
N PRO A 77 1.72 6.60 11.48
CA PRO A 77 0.58 7.48 11.20
C PRO A 77 0.87 8.61 10.20
N THR A 78 2.13 8.87 9.90
CA THR A 78 2.53 9.90 8.93
C THR A 78 2.92 9.33 7.57
N GLN A 79 2.79 8.02 7.37
CA GLN A 79 3.16 7.35 6.14
C GLN A 79 1.94 7.19 5.22
N PRO A 80 1.81 8.02 4.16
CA PRO A 80 0.59 8.06 3.35
C PRO A 80 0.30 6.76 2.59
N HIS A 81 1.31 5.97 2.27
CA HIS A 81 1.13 4.71 1.53
C HIS A 81 0.19 3.74 2.25
N PHE A 82 0.22 3.70 3.58
CA PHE A 82 -0.63 2.76 4.33
C PHE A 82 -2.10 3.17 4.33
N TYR A 83 -2.38 4.47 4.31
CA TYR A 83 -3.74 4.98 4.07
C TYR A 83 -4.22 4.62 2.66
N TYR A 84 -3.35 4.76 1.67
CA TYR A 84 -3.66 4.40 0.29
C TYR A 84 -4.04 2.92 0.15
N TYR A 85 -3.21 2.01 0.67
CA TYR A 85 -3.50 0.57 0.58
C TYR A 85 -4.75 0.19 1.36
N SER A 86 -4.98 0.79 2.53
CA SER A 86 -6.23 0.60 3.27
C SER A 86 -7.44 1.00 2.43
N ALA A 87 -7.38 2.16 1.81
CA ALA A 87 -8.47 2.67 0.97
C ALA A 87 -8.69 1.82 -0.28
N LEU A 88 -7.62 1.44 -0.96
CA LEU A 88 -7.69 0.57 -2.14
C LEU A 88 -8.42 -0.73 -1.79
N ALA A 89 -8.02 -1.39 -0.71
CA ALA A 89 -8.64 -2.63 -0.26
C ALA A 89 -10.11 -2.42 0.14
N ASN A 90 -10.40 -1.34 0.87
CA ASN A 90 -11.77 -1.04 1.28
C ASN A 90 -12.68 -0.75 0.09
N ASN A 91 -12.19 -0.08 -0.97
CA ASN A 91 -12.93 0.10 -2.20
C ASN A 91 -13.27 -1.25 -2.87
N GLN A 92 -12.28 -2.15 -2.96
CA GLN A 92 -12.51 -3.49 -3.51
C GLN A 92 -13.51 -4.31 -2.68
N LEU A 93 -13.54 -4.10 -1.38
CA LEU A 93 -14.48 -4.74 -0.45
C LEU A 93 -15.82 -3.99 -0.36
N LYS A 94 -16.03 -2.97 -1.21
CA LYS A 94 -17.23 -2.12 -1.24
C LYS A 94 -17.50 -1.35 0.07
N GLN A 95 -16.46 -1.11 0.84
CA GLN A 95 -16.49 -0.30 2.07
C GLN A 95 -16.06 1.14 1.73
N TYR A 96 -16.86 1.80 0.90
CA TYR A 96 -16.48 3.06 0.26
C TYR A 96 -16.33 4.22 1.25
N LYS A 97 -17.18 4.31 2.27
CA LYS A 97 -17.09 5.37 3.29
C LYS A 97 -15.78 5.27 4.06
N LYS A 98 -15.39 4.04 4.40
CA LYS A 98 -14.12 3.77 5.10
C LYS A 98 -12.92 4.11 4.21
N ALA A 99 -13.00 3.83 2.92
CA ALA A 99 -11.97 4.21 1.97
C ALA A 99 -11.78 5.73 1.91
N ILE A 100 -12.88 6.49 1.84
CA ILE A 100 -12.83 7.96 1.84
C ILE A 100 -12.18 8.49 3.13
N GLU A 101 -12.60 7.98 4.28
CA GLU A 101 -12.03 8.37 5.57
C GLU A 101 -10.52 8.18 5.61
N MET A 102 -10.04 7.02 5.18
CA MET A 102 -8.60 6.74 5.15
C MET A 102 -7.84 7.66 4.19
N LEU A 103 -8.41 7.96 3.02
CA LEU A 103 -7.78 8.85 2.05
C LEU A 103 -7.74 10.30 2.54
N GLU A 104 -8.81 10.77 3.16
CA GLU A 104 -8.85 12.12 3.74
C GLU A 104 -7.81 12.28 4.86
N MET A 105 -7.68 11.28 5.72
CA MET A 105 -6.67 11.26 6.77
C MET A 105 -5.24 11.25 6.23
N GLY A 106 -5.00 10.46 5.19
CA GLY A 106 -3.66 10.28 4.63
C GLY A 106 -3.20 11.38 3.68
N MET A 107 -4.14 12.15 3.10
CA MET A 107 -3.83 13.16 2.08
C MET A 107 -2.86 14.24 2.59
N ASP A 108 -2.96 14.62 3.85
CA ASP A 108 -2.10 15.66 4.44
C ASP A 108 -0.63 15.23 4.51
N TYR A 109 -0.37 13.93 4.44
CA TYR A 109 0.98 13.36 4.48
C TYR A 109 1.57 13.12 3.08
N VAL A 110 0.80 13.37 2.01
CA VAL A 110 1.30 13.27 0.64
C VAL A 110 2.07 14.54 0.30
N VAL A 111 3.40 14.43 0.29
CA VAL A 111 4.30 15.56 0.06
C VAL A 111 5.27 15.20 -1.07
N GLU A 112 5.32 16.05 -2.08
CA GLU A 112 6.25 15.93 -3.23
C GLU A 112 6.21 14.55 -3.93
N ASP A 113 5.07 13.86 -3.86
CA ASP A 113 4.84 12.59 -4.54
C ASP A 113 3.59 12.70 -5.41
N VAL A 114 3.79 13.21 -6.61
CA VAL A 114 2.70 13.46 -7.58
C VAL A 114 2.00 12.14 -7.95
N GLN A 115 2.76 11.06 -8.07
CA GLN A 115 2.15 9.77 -8.41
C GLN A 115 1.22 9.27 -7.30
N LEU A 116 1.64 9.41 -6.06
CA LEU A 116 0.81 9.04 -4.91
C LEU A 116 -0.43 9.94 -4.82
N GLU A 117 -0.28 11.23 -5.08
CA GLU A 117 -1.41 12.17 -5.12
C GLU A 117 -2.42 11.78 -6.20
N ILE A 118 -1.96 11.42 -7.39
CA ILE A 118 -2.80 10.87 -8.45
C ILE A 118 -3.55 9.63 -7.95
N ASN A 119 -2.84 8.71 -7.34
CA ASN A 119 -3.41 7.46 -6.83
C ASN A 119 -4.47 7.71 -5.76
N PHE A 120 -4.25 8.65 -4.84
CA PHE A 120 -5.24 9.06 -3.84
C PHE A 120 -6.52 9.59 -4.50
N ASN A 121 -6.38 10.47 -5.48
CA ASN A 121 -7.53 11.03 -6.18
C ASN A 121 -8.29 9.98 -6.99
N LEU A 122 -7.61 9.03 -7.60
CA LEU A 122 -8.26 7.91 -8.27
C LEU A 122 -9.08 7.07 -7.30
N GLN A 123 -8.54 6.75 -6.13
CA GLN A 123 -9.25 5.97 -5.12
C GLN A 123 -10.44 6.75 -4.52
N LEU A 124 -10.32 8.06 -4.34
CA LEU A 124 -11.44 8.91 -3.94
C LEU A 124 -12.56 8.90 -4.98
N GLY A 125 -12.20 9.02 -6.26
CA GLY A 125 -13.15 8.90 -7.36
C GLY A 125 -13.86 7.56 -7.37
N GLU A 126 -13.14 6.47 -7.20
CA GLU A 126 -13.70 5.11 -7.11
C GLU A 126 -14.69 4.98 -5.95
N ALA A 127 -14.32 5.47 -4.77
CA ALA A 127 -15.17 5.40 -3.59
C ALA A 127 -16.48 6.20 -3.78
N HIS A 128 -16.40 7.42 -4.31
CA HIS A 128 -17.58 8.22 -4.59
C HIS A 128 -18.45 7.60 -5.70
N ASN A 129 -17.81 6.98 -6.71
CA ASN A 129 -18.53 6.19 -7.71
C ASN A 129 -19.34 5.06 -7.05
N GLY A 130 -18.73 4.33 -6.15
CA GLY A 130 -19.41 3.25 -5.41
C GLY A 130 -20.58 3.72 -4.57
N LEU A 131 -20.53 4.95 -4.06
CA LEU A 131 -21.62 5.58 -3.30
C LEU A 131 -22.68 6.24 -4.19
N GLY A 132 -22.48 6.27 -5.51
CA GLY A 132 -23.40 6.95 -6.43
C GLY A 132 -23.23 8.46 -6.47
N ASP A 133 -22.21 9.01 -5.87
CA ASP A 133 -21.88 10.44 -5.91
C ASP A 133 -21.04 10.74 -7.17
N PHE A 134 -21.70 10.76 -8.31
CA PHE A 134 -21.03 10.90 -9.60
C PHE A 134 -20.41 12.29 -9.81
N LYS A 135 -20.95 13.32 -9.15
CA LYS A 135 -20.37 14.65 -9.19
C LYS A 135 -18.97 14.67 -8.55
N LYS A 136 -18.84 14.12 -7.36
CA LYS A 136 -17.54 14.03 -6.68
C LYS A 136 -16.58 13.06 -7.40
N ARG A 137 -17.09 11.95 -7.93
CA ARG A 137 -16.30 11.08 -8.79
C ARG A 137 -15.61 11.86 -9.91
N GLU A 138 -16.36 12.66 -10.65
CA GLU A 138 -15.83 13.46 -11.75
C GLU A 138 -14.81 14.50 -11.26
N GLN A 139 -15.05 15.13 -10.12
CA GLN A 139 -14.11 16.09 -9.55
C GLN A 139 -12.76 15.43 -9.26
N TYR A 140 -12.75 14.27 -8.62
CA TYR A 140 -11.51 13.56 -8.27
C TYR A 140 -10.79 12.97 -9.49
N PHE A 141 -11.53 12.40 -10.43
CA PHE A 141 -10.93 11.89 -11.67
C PHE A 141 -10.33 13.01 -12.52
N THR A 142 -11.00 14.17 -12.59
CA THR A 142 -10.49 15.35 -13.28
C THR A 142 -9.21 15.82 -12.62
N LYS A 143 -9.16 15.90 -11.29
CA LYS A 143 -7.96 16.29 -10.54
C LYS A 143 -6.80 15.33 -10.81
N ALA A 144 -7.04 14.02 -10.78
CA ALA A 144 -6.02 13.03 -11.10
C ALA A 144 -5.48 13.20 -12.54
N ASN A 145 -6.35 13.45 -13.49
CA ASN A 145 -5.98 13.66 -14.88
C ASN A 145 -5.16 14.94 -15.09
N GLN A 146 -5.52 16.03 -14.40
CA GLN A 146 -4.77 17.27 -14.42
C GLN A 146 -3.36 17.08 -13.87
N LEU A 147 -3.22 16.37 -12.75
CA LEU A 147 -1.92 16.04 -12.16
C LEU A 147 -1.08 15.16 -13.11
N LEU A 148 -1.71 14.20 -13.76
CA LEU A 148 -1.03 13.34 -14.74
C LEU A 148 -0.48 14.14 -15.92
N LYS A 149 -1.25 15.09 -16.44
CA LYS A 149 -0.81 15.97 -17.54
C LYS A 149 0.32 16.90 -17.12
N ALA A 150 0.26 17.47 -15.93
CA ALA A 150 1.29 18.35 -15.40
C ALA A 150 2.61 17.63 -15.12
N LYS A 151 2.56 16.33 -14.87
CA LYS A 151 3.72 15.46 -14.61
C LYS A 151 4.63 15.29 -15.84
N LYS A 152 4.09 15.45 -17.03
CA LYS A 152 4.84 15.25 -18.28
C LYS A 152 5.85 16.37 -18.57
#